data_c2c9292c7d393ad92713fbf028a0871a
#
_entry.id   c2c9292c7d393ad92713fbf028a0871a
#
_cell.length_a   1.000
_cell.length_b   1.000
_cell.length_c   1.000
_cell.angle_alpha   90.00
_cell.angle_beta   90.00
_cell.angle_gamma   90.00
#
_symmetry.space_group_name_H-M   'P 1'
#
loop_
_entity.id
_entity.type
_entity.pdbx_description
1 polymer ?
#
loop_
_entity_poly.entity_id
_entity_poly.type
_entity_poly.pdbx_seq_one_letter_code
_entity_poly.pdbx_strand_id
1 'polypeptide(L)'
;DFSYVWQEFAYIITEETKLLVLLNHLADTLEERKRLFKKVDAANIIEYREKSGDYMQRIVFACDEVAELLDKTGADKARKELLAQIEARLALIARQGRAFGIHLILATQRPDANILPGQIKNNMNIRICGRADTTLSTIIIGDGRAAEQIPHDAQGRFIMEDGTVFQAYYFNDDTISKW
;
A
#
# COMPACT_ATOMS: atom_id res chain seq x y z
N ASP A 1 12.24 6.85 10.56
CA ASP A 1 13.25 5.85 10.91
C ASP A 1 12.54 4.59 11.40
N PHE A 2 12.61 3.53 10.59
CA PHE A 2 12.15 2.23 11.05
C PHE A 2 13.14 1.72 12.09
N SER A 3 12.67 1.57 13.31
CA SER A 3 13.49 1.05 14.41
C SER A 3 13.96 -0.37 14.12
N TYR A 4 15.03 -0.82 14.77
CA TYR A 4 15.54 -2.18 14.64
C TYR A 4 14.49 -3.26 14.93
N VAL A 5 13.48 -2.95 15.71
CA VAL A 5 12.38 -3.86 16.07
C VAL A 5 11.60 -4.31 14.84
N TRP A 6 11.39 -3.44 13.86
CA TRP A 6 10.66 -3.78 12.63
C TRP A 6 11.44 -4.73 11.71
N GLN A 7 12.77 -4.76 11.81
CA GLN A 7 13.61 -5.65 11.01
C GLN A 7 13.44 -7.12 11.36
N GLU A 8 12.90 -7.44 12.53
CA GLU A 8 12.58 -8.82 12.92
C GLU A 8 11.31 -9.34 12.21
N PHE A 9 10.41 -8.42 11.78
CA PHE A 9 9.10 -8.75 11.22
C PHE A 9 8.98 -8.47 9.73
N ALA A 10 9.84 -7.60 9.18
CA ALA A 10 9.72 -7.15 7.80
C ALA A 10 11.09 -6.97 7.14
N TYR A 11 11.15 -7.19 5.84
CA TYR A 11 12.29 -6.82 5.02
C TYR A 11 12.20 -5.33 4.67
N ILE A 12 13.11 -4.52 5.22
CA ILE A 12 13.10 -3.06 5.08
C ILE A 12 13.97 -2.64 3.90
N ILE A 13 13.43 -1.81 3.01
CA ILE A 13 14.09 -1.26 1.84
C ILE A 13 14.03 0.27 1.90
N THR A 14 15.19 0.91 1.78
CA THR A 14 15.35 2.37 1.77
C THR A 14 15.91 2.91 0.45
N GLU A 15 16.33 2.03 -0.46
CA GLU A 15 16.93 2.39 -1.74
C GLU A 15 15.97 2.12 -2.91
N GLU A 16 15.74 3.11 -3.78
CA GLU A 16 14.83 3.02 -4.93
C GLU A 16 15.19 1.88 -5.91
N THR A 17 16.48 1.63 -6.12
CA THR A 17 16.95 0.55 -7.01
C THR A 17 16.63 -0.83 -6.45
N LYS A 18 16.82 -1.04 -5.15
CA LYS A 18 16.44 -2.29 -4.47
C LYS A 18 14.93 -2.47 -4.43
N LEU A 19 14.20 -1.36 -4.27
CA LEU A 19 12.74 -1.39 -4.34
C LEU A 19 12.25 -1.85 -5.71
N LEU A 20 12.83 -1.35 -6.81
CA LEU A 20 12.47 -1.82 -8.15
C LEU A 20 12.73 -3.32 -8.32
N VAL A 21 13.85 -3.83 -7.79
CA VAL A 21 14.13 -5.28 -7.81
C VAL A 21 13.06 -6.06 -7.06
N LEU A 22 12.66 -5.62 -5.85
CA LEU A 22 11.58 -6.25 -5.11
C LEU A 22 10.26 -6.21 -5.88
N LEU A 23 9.88 -5.06 -6.42
CA LEU A 23 8.62 -4.91 -7.16
C LEU A 23 8.60 -5.76 -8.43
N ASN A 24 9.72 -5.94 -9.11
CA ASN A 24 9.83 -6.90 -10.22
C ASN A 24 9.61 -8.33 -9.73
N HIS A 25 10.24 -8.72 -8.63
CA HIS A 25 10.01 -10.03 -8.02
C HIS A 25 8.54 -10.26 -7.63
N LEU A 26 7.87 -9.24 -7.08
CA LEU A 26 6.43 -9.34 -6.78
C LEU A 26 5.58 -9.48 -8.06
N ALA A 27 5.95 -8.81 -9.15
CA ALA A 27 5.29 -8.96 -10.43
C ALA A 27 5.48 -10.38 -11.02
N ASP A 28 6.69 -10.95 -10.93
CA ASP A 28 6.98 -12.32 -11.35
C ASP A 28 6.21 -13.33 -10.49
N THR A 29 6.17 -13.12 -9.17
CA THR A 29 5.36 -13.92 -8.23
C THR A 29 3.86 -13.87 -8.60
N LEU A 30 3.35 -12.70 -8.99
CA LEU A 30 1.97 -12.55 -9.44
C LEU A 30 1.70 -13.41 -10.67
N GLU A 31 2.59 -13.40 -11.68
CA GLU A 31 2.44 -14.20 -12.89
C GLU A 31 2.55 -15.71 -12.59
N GLU A 32 3.43 -16.12 -11.70
CA GLU A 32 3.52 -17.50 -11.24
C GLU A 32 2.22 -17.94 -10.56
N ARG A 33 1.68 -17.15 -9.62
CA ARG A 33 0.42 -17.43 -8.93
C ARG A 33 -0.75 -17.54 -9.90
N LYS A 34 -0.84 -16.68 -10.92
CA LYS A 34 -1.85 -16.81 -11.98
C LYS A 34 -1.80 -18.17 -12.68
N ARG A 35 -0.60 -18.65 -12.99
CA ARG A 35 -0.42 -19.98 -13.62
C ARG A 35 -0.87 -21.11 -12.68
N LEU A 36 -0.52 -21.01 -11.39
CA LEU A 36 -0.92 -21.99 -10.38
C LEU A 36 -2.44 -22.01 -10.19
N PHE A 37 -3.07 -20.86 -10.06
CA PHE A 37 -4.52 -20.75 -9.89
C PHE A 37 -5.28 -21.32 -11.10
N LYS A 38 -4.78 -21.04 -12.32
CA LYS A 38 -5.36 -21.60 -13.54
C LYS A 38 -5.32 -23.13 -13.57
N LYS A 39 -4.29 -23.78 -13.01
CA LYS A 39 -4.20 -25.23 -13.00
C LYS A 39 -5.30 -25.91 -12.18
N VAL A 40 -5.79 -25.24 -11.14
CA VAL A 40 -6.82 -25.77 -10.24
C VAL A 40 -8.16 -25.04 -10.40
N ASP A 41 -8.28 -24.19 -11.42
CA ASP A 41 -9.48 -23.37 -11.69
C ASP A 41 -9.91 -22.55 -10.47
N ALA A 42 -8.96 -21.86 -9.84
CA ALA A 42 -9.20 -21.00 -8.69
C ALA A 42 -9.22 -19.53 -9.11
N ALA A 43 -10.20 -18.76 -8.63
CA ALA A 43 -10.33 -17.33 -8.91
C ALA A 43 -9.53 -16.45 -7.92
N ASN A 44 -9.23 -16.97 -6.73
CA ASN A 44 -8.53 -16.22 -5.68
C ASN A 44 -7.75 -17.16 -4.75
N ILE A 45 -6.92 -16.56 -3.86
CA ILE A 45 -6.01 -17.29 -2.97
C ILE A 45 -6.76 -18.23 -1.98
N ILE A 46 -8.00 -17.89 -1.63
CA ILE A 46 -8.80 -18.74 -0.73
C ILE A 46 -9.21 -20.03 -1.46
N GLU A 47 -9.82 -19.87 -2.63
CA GLU A 47 -10.19 -20.99 -3.49
C GLU A 47 -8.97 -21.83 -3.88
N TYR A 48 -7.82 -21.19 -4.16
CA TYR A 48 -6.58 -21.93 -4.44
C TYR A 48 -6.19 -22.85 -3.29
N ARG A 49 -6.19 -22.32 -2.06
CA ARG A 49 -5.86 -23.14 -0.86
C ARG A 49 -6.84 -24.30 -0.67
N GLU A 50 -8.14 -24.04 -0.88
CA GLU A 50 -9.18 -25.06 -0.75
C GLU A 50 -9.06 -26.16 -1.81
N LYS A 51 -8.80 -25.80 -3.06
CA LYS A 51 -8.75 -26.73 -4.19
C LYS A 51 -7.43 -27.47 -4.32
N SER A 52 -6.31 -26.82 -4.00
CA SER A 52 -4.97 -27.43 -4.11
C SER A 52 -4.52 -28.18 -2.85
N GLY A 53 -5.04 -27.78 -1.68
CA GLY A 53 -4.52 -28.21 -0.39
C GLY A 53 -3.21 -27.52 0.03
N ASP A 54 -2.63 -26.66 -0.83
CA ASP A 54 -1.38 -25.98 -0.57
C ASP A 54 -1.60 -24.68 0.21
N TYR A 55 -0.79 -24.45 1.24
CA TYR A 55 -0.79 -23.20 1.98
C TYR A 55 0.07 -22.15 1.27
N MET A 56 -0.57 -21.29 0.48
CA MET A 56 0.08 -20.14 -0.13
C MET A 56 0.03 -18.93 0.81
N GLN A 57 1.18 -18.38 1.17
CA GLN A 57 1.23 -17.19 2.04
C GLN A 57 0.75 -15.94 1.32
N ARG A 58 0.10 -15.03 2.08
CA ARG A 58 -0.12 -13.66 1.61
C ARG A 58 1.18 -12.85 1.73
N ILE A 59 1.38 -11.94 0.79
CA ILE A 59 2.48 -10.99 0.80
C ILE A 59 1.89 -9.62 1.04
N VAL A 60 2.44 -8.86 1.98
CA VAL A 60 2.06 -7.47 2.23
C VAL A 60 3.27 -6.59 1.93
N PHE A 61 3.08 -5.65 1.03
CA PHE A 61 4.02 -4.56 0.76
C PHE A 61 3.47 -3.30 1.40
N ALA A 62 4.25 -2.67 2.27
CA ALA A 62 3.89 -1.41 2.91
C ALA A 62 4.87 -0.30 2.48
N CYS A 63 4.35 0.88 2.14
CA CYS A 63 5.12 2.09 1.85
C CYS A 63 4.60 3.22 2.74
N ASP A 64 5.49 3.81 3.51
CA ASP A 64 5.16 4.82 4.52
C ASP A 64 4.82 6.18 3.90
N GLU A 65 5.58 6.59 2.86
CA GLU A 65 5.32 7.86 2.15
C GLU A 65 5.44 7.65 0.63
N VAL A 66 4.33 7.18 0.05
CA VAL A 66 4.30 6.88 -1.40
C VAL A 66 4.38 8.13 -2.27
N ALA A 67 3.94 9.29 -1.78
CA ALA A 67 4.03 10.53 -2.55
C ALA A 67 5.50 10.99 -2.68
N GLU A 68 6.30 10.88 -1.62
CA GLU A 68 7.72 11.17 -1.69
C GLU A 68 8.46 10.21 -2.62
N LEU A 69 8.12 8.92 -2.54
CA LEU A 69 8.68 7.89 -3.41
C LEU A 69 8.42 8.17 -4.90
N LEU A 70 7.22 8.66 -5.25
CA LEU A 70 6.84 8.88 -6.66
C LEU A 70 7.09 10.30 -7.15
N ASP A 71 7.62 11.20 -6.31
CA ASP A 71 7.92 12.58 -6.68
C ASP A 71 9.11 12.64 -7.66
N LYS A 72 8.81 13.07 -8.89
CA LYS A 72 9.78 13.25 -9.98
C LYS A 72 10.32 14.67 -10.06
N THR A 73 9.96 15.56 -9.13
CA THR A 73 10.37 16.96 -9.12
C THR A 73 11.87 17.07 -8.92
N GLY A 74 12.55 17.80 -9.80
CA GLY A 74 14.01 17.95 -9.76
C GLY A 74 14.83 16.71 -10.09
N ALA A 75 14.20 15.56 -10.35
CA ALA A 75 14.91 14.33 -10.72
C ALA A 75 15.54 14.44 -12.12
N ASP A 76 16.73 13.90 -12.28
CA ASP A 76 17.37 13.72 -13.58
C ASP A 76 16.63 12.67 -14.44
N LYS A 77 17.08 12.49 -15.67
CA LYS A 77 16.45 11.55 -16.60
C LYS A 77 16.48 10.10 -16.11
N ALA A 78 17.59 9.66 -15.55
CA ALA A 78 17.77 8.29 -15.08
C ALA A 78 16.86 7.99 -13.89
N ARG A 79 16.78 8.89 -12.92
CA ARG A 79 15.87 8.75 -11.76
C ARG A 79 14.39 8.81 -12.19
N LYS A 80 14.04 9.69 -13.14
CA LYS A 80 12.67 9.73 -13.69
C LYS A 80 12.26 8.40 -14.34
N GLU A 81 13.16 7.77 -15.07
CA GLU A 81 12.93 6.44 -15.67
C GLU A 81 12.79 5.35 -14.61
N LEU A 82 13.62 5.37 -13.56
CA LEU A 82 13.52 4.46 -12.42
C LEU A 82 12.16 4.60 -11.71
N LEU A 83 11.78 5.82 -11.36
CA LEU A 83 10.50 6.09 -10.67
C LEU A 83 9.29 5.73 -11.55
N ALA A 84 9.37 5.90 -12.87
CA ALA A 84 8.31 5.47 -13.78
C ALA A 84 8.16 3.94 -13.79
N GLN A 85 9.25 3.18 -13.68
CA GLN A 85 9.20 1.72 -13.57
C GLN A 85 8.59 1.28 -12.22
N ILE A 86 8.98 1.91 -11.11
CA ILE A 86 8.41 1.66 -9.79
C ILE A 86 6.90 1.91 -9.82
N GLU A 87 6.47 3.06 -10.34
CA GLU A 87 5.05 3.42 -10.51
C GLU A 87 4.28 2.36 -11.32
N ALA A 88 4.83 1.93 -12.44
CA ALA A 88 4.20 0.92 -13.29
C ALA A 88 4.03 -0.44 -12.57
N ARG A 89 5.01 -0.85 -11.76
CA ARG A 89 4.92 -2.08 -10.95
C ARG A 89 3.90 -1.95 -9.83
N LEU A 90 3.89 -0.84 -9.11
CA LEU A 90 2.88 -0.57 -8.08
C LEU A 90 1.46 -0.58 -8.68
N ALA A 91 1.25 0.07 -9.82
CA ALA A 91 -0.04 0.08 -10.53
C ALA A 91 -0.48 -1.33 -10.97
N LEU A 92 0.45 -2.16 -11.46
CA LEU A 92 0.17 -3.55 -11.81
C LEU A 92 -0.29 -4.35 -10.59
N ILE A 93 0.44 -4.26 -9.48
CA ILE A 93 0.13 -4.99 -8.24
C ILE A 93 -1.17 -4.47 -7.62
N ALA A 94 -1.40 -3.16 -7.59
CA ALA A 94 -2.64 -2.56 -7.10
C ALA A 94 -3.87 -3.11 -7.84
N ARG A 95 -3.77 -3.22 -9.18
CA ARG A 95 -4.86 -3.70 -10.04
C ARG A 95 -5.13 -5.20 -9.91
N GLN A 96 -4.11 -6.02 -9.71
CA GLN A 96 -4.22 -7.47 -9.87
C GLN A 96 -3.83 -8.28 -8.63
N GLY A 97 -2.99 -7.74 -7.74
CA GLY A 97 -2.35 -8.50 -6.66
C GLY A 97 -3.33 -9.10 -5.65
N ARG A 98 -4.42 -8.39 -5.34
CA ARG A 98 -5.35 -8.76 -4.27
C ARG A 98 -5.90 -10.21 -4.39
N ALA A 99 -6.39 -10.59 -5.56
CA ALA A 99 -6.93 -11.93 -5.77
C ALA A 99 -5.86 -13.01 -5.57
N PHE A 100 -4.61 -12.69 -5.89
CA PHE A 100 -3.46 -13.58 -5.78
C PHE A 100 -2.72 -13.46 -4.44
N GLY A 101 -3.30 -12.77 -3.46
CA GLY A 101 -2.76 -12.65 -2.12
C GLY A 101 -1.53 -11.74 -2.00
N ILE A 102 -1.37 -10.76 -2.91
CA ILE A 102 -0.37 -9.70 -2.82
C ILE A 102 -1.11 -8.40 -2.51
N HIS A 103 -0.84 -7.82 -1.34
CA HIS A 103 -1.56 -6.66 -0.82
C HIS A 103 -0.62 -5.46 -0.70
N LEU A 104 -1.12 -4.27 -1.05
CA LEU A 104 -0.43 -3.00 -0.88
C LEU A 104 -1.04 -2.22 0.28
N ILE A 105 -0.19 -1.66 1.13
CA ILE A 105 -0.51 -0.64 2.12
C ILE A 105 0.31 0.59 1.73
N LEU A 106 -0.35 1.62 1.23
CA LEU A 106 0.30 2.85 0.78
C LEU A 106 -0.14 3.99 1.69
N ALA A 107 0.78 4.53 2.46
CA ALA A 107 0.54 5.70 3.28
C ALA A 107 1.14 6.95 2.64
N THR A 108 0.58 8.11 2.96
CA THR A 108 1.12 9.41 2.57
C THR A 108 0.57 10.50 3.47
N GLN A 109 1.40 11.47 3.80
CA GLN A 109 1.00 12.70 4.47
C GLN A 109 0.68 13.82 3.46
N ARG A 110 1.02 13.63 2.19
CA ARG A 110 0.86 14.61 1.12
C ARG A 110 0.19 13.97 -0.11
N PRO A 111 -1.11 13.65 -0.04
CA PRO A 111 -1.81 13.07 -1.18
C PRO A 111 -2.05 14.12 -2.28
N ASP A 112 -0.97 14.54 -2.95
CA ASP A 112 -1.08 15.37 -4.15
C ASP A 112 -1.62 14.52 -5.30
N ALA A 113 -2.72 14.97 -5.90
CA ALA A 113 -3.33 14.29 -7.03
C ALA A 113 -2.39 14.17 -8.24
N ASN A 114 -1.37 15.05 -8.33
CA ASN A 114 -0.37 15.01 -9.39
C ASN A 114 0.75 14.00 -9.11
N ILE A 115 0.96 13.62 -7.85
CA ILE A 115 2.04 12.71 -7.43
C ILE A 115 1.53 11.28 -7.33
N LEU A 116 0.33 11.07 -6.78
CA LEU A 116 -0.27 9.74 -6.69
C LEU A 116 -1.12 9.43 -7.93
N PRO A 117 -0.61 8.61 -8.87
CA PRO A 117 -1.31 8.34 -10.12
C PRO A 117 -2.70 7.73 -9.90
N GLY A 118 -3.67 8.21 -10.69
CA GLY A 118 -5.04 7.70 -10.64
C GLY A 118 -5.13 6.20 -10.83
N GLN A 119 -4.21 5.60 -11.61
CA GLN A 119 -4.15 4.14 -11.78
C GLN A 119 -3.87 3.37 -10.49
N ILE A 120 -3.10 3.93 -9.56
CA ILE A 120 -2.87 3.34 -8.24
C ILE A 120 -4.09 3.62 -7.37
N LYS A 121 -4.46 4.88 -7.21
CA LYS A 121 -5.57 5.32 -6.33
C LYS A 121 -6.88 4.61 -6.64
N ASN A 122 -7.26 4.47 -7.92
CA ASN A 122 -8.52 3.87 -8.33
C ASN A 122 -8.58 2.34 -8.10
N ASN A 123 -7.43 1.70 -7.87
CA ASN A 123 -7.35 0.27 -7.55
C ASN A 123 -7.16 0.00 -6.05
N MET A 124 -7.08 1.05 -5.21
CA MET A 124 -7.09 0.92 -3.75
C MET A 124 -8.54 0.87 -3.26
N ASN A 125 -8.98 -0.33 -2.89
CA ASN A 125 -10.38 -0.58 -2.51
C ASN A 125 -10.73 -0.10 -1.08
N ILE A 126 -9.75 0.09 -0.24
CA ILE A 126 -9.91 0.62 1.12
C ILE A 126 -9.13 1.91 1.19
N ARG A 127 -9.81 2.99 1.49
CA ARG A 127 -9.21 4.31 1.67
C ARG A 127 -9.52 4.82 3.06
N ILE A 128 -8.49 5.26 3.74
CA ILE A 128 -8.54 5.70 5.12
C ILE A 128 -7.91 7.09 5.17
N CYS A 129 -8.60 8.04 5.76
CA CYS A 129 -8.10 9.39 5.96
C CYS A 129 -8.04 9.69 7.46
N GLY A 130 -6.91 10.19 7.92
CA GLY A 130 -6.79 10.82 9.22
C GLY A 130 -7.29 12.24 9.19
N ARG A 131 -6.95 13.03 10.19
CA ARG A 131 -7.24 14.47 10.17
C ARG A 131 -6.55 15.12 8.96
N ALA A 132 -7.34 15.78 8.13
CA ALA A 132 -6.91 16.46 6.92
C ALA A 132 -7.73 17.74 6.70
N ASP A 133 -7.29 18.62 5.81
CA ASP A 133 -8.15 19.67 5.28
C ASP A 133 -9.17 19.09 4.28
N THR A 134 -10.13 19.91 3.85
CA THR A 134 -11.19 19.49 2.94
C THR A 134 -10.66 18.99 1.59
N THR A 135 -9.58 19.59 1.09
CA THR A 135 -8.97 19.22 -0.19
C THR A 135 -8.34 17.85 -0.11
N LEU A 136 -7.51 17.61 0.91
CA LEU A 136 -6.86 16.32 1.14
C LEU A 136 -7.88 15.21 1.45
N SER A 137 -8.89 15.52 2.27
CA SER A 137 -10.00 14.60 2.52
C SER A 137 -10.68 14.18 1.21
N THR A 138 -11.00 15.14 0.34
CA THR A 138 -11.65 14.85 -0.95
C THR A 138 -10.74 14.01 -1.88
N ILE A 139 -9.44 14.26 -1.87
CA ILE A 139 -8.48 13.46 -2.66
C ILE A 139 -8.47 12.00 -2.20
N ILE A 140 -8.53 11.72 -0.91
CA ILE A 140 -8.41 10.37 -0.35
C ILE A 140 -9.75 9.63 -0.35
N ILE A 141 -10.77 10.19 0.31
CA ILE A 141 -12.06 9.50 0.54
C ILE A 141 -13.21 10.00 -0.34
N GLY A 142 -12.97 11.00 -1.20
CA GLY A 142 -13.95 11.49 -2.16
C GLY A 142 -14.79 12.67 -1.67
N ASP A 143 -14.69 13.07 -0.39
CA ASP A 143 -15.42 14.18 0.19
C ASP A 143 -14.69 14.83 1.39
N GLY A 144 -15.28 15.87 1.99
CA GLY A 144 -14.66 16.67 3.08
C GLY A 144 -14.80 16.09 4.49
N ARG A 145 -15.38 14.90 4.68
CA ARG A 145 -15.74 14.36 5.99
C ARG A 145 -14.58 14.23 6.98
N ALA A 146 -13.36 13.96 6.52
CA ALA A 146 -12.22 13.88 7.43
C ALA A 146 -11.90 15.23 8.07
N ALA A 147 -12.07 16.34 7.33
CA ALA A 147 -11.92 17.67 7.88
C ALA A 147 -13.04 18.06 8.88
N GLU A 148 -14.25 17.59 8.62
CA GLU A 148 -15.45 17.95 9.39
C GLU A 148 -15.61 17.10 10.66
N GLN A 149 -15.33 15.80 10.57
CA GLN A 149 -15.69 14.82 11.62
C GLN A 149 -14.51 14.42 12.50
N ILE A 150 -13.26 14.68 12.10
CA ILE A 150 -12.10 14.39 12.93
C ILE A 150 -11.63 15.66 13.63
N PRO A 151 -11.76 15.79 14.97
CA PRO A 151 -11.30 16.93 15.75
C PRO A 151 -9.78 17.14 15.62
N HIS A 152 -9.31 18.37 15.81
CA HIS A 152 -7.88 18.72 15.69
C HIS A 152 -6.98 17.96 16.66
N ASP A 153 -7.49 17.62 17.84
CA ASP A 153 -6.80 16.97 18.93
C ASP A 153 -7.00 15.44 18.99
N ALA A 154 -7.78 14.90 18.04
CA ALA A 154 -8.07 13.47 17.97
C ALA A 154 -6.95 12.69 17.30
N GLN A 155 -5.85 12.46 18.01
CA GLN A 155 -4.75 11.63 17.53
C GLN A 155 -5.19 10.18 17.31
N GLY A 156 -4.74 9.58 16.20
CA GLY A 156 -5.04 8.19 15.85
C GLY A 156 -6.49 7.94 15.45
N ARG A 157 -7.31 8.99 15.26
CA ARG A 157 -8.66 8.86 14.74
C ARG A 157 -8.66 8.96 13.22
N PHE A 158 -9.41 8.06 12.59
CA PHE A 158 -9.49 7.93 11.13
C PHE A 158 -10.93 7.75 10.68
N ILE A 159 -11.18 8.05 9.42
CA ILE A 159 -12.42 7.80 8.72
C ILE A 159 -12.16 7.02 7.43
N MET A 160 -13.01 6.06 7.13
CA MET A 160 -12.99 5.30 5.88
C MET A 160 -13.87 5.97 4.82
N GLU A 161 -13.68 5.58 3.56
CA GLU A 161 -14.48 6.05 2.42
C GLU A 161 -15.99 5.81 2.60
N ASP A 162 -16.40 4.74 3.29
CA ASP A 162 -17.80 4.44 3.60
C ASP A 162 -18.38 5.28 4.76
N GLY A 163 -17.58 6.14 5.38
CA GLY A 163 -17.95 6.99 6.50
C GLY A 163 -17.74 6.37 7.88
N THR A 164 -17.22 5.16 7.97
CA THR A 164 -16.89 4.54 9.25
C THR A 164 -15.75 5.27 9.92
N VAL A 165 -16.01 5.84 11.11
CA VAL A 165 -14.99 6.47 11.95
C VAL A 165 -14.48 5.45 12.97
N PHE A 166 -13.17 5.38 13.13
CA PHE A 166 -12.55 4.48 14.10
C PHE A 166 -11.33 5.10 14.78
N GLN A 167 -10.95 4.53 15.91
CA GLN A 167 -9.75 4.87 16.66
C GLN A 167 -8.72 3.78 16.46
N ALA A 168 -7.54 4.13 15.95
CA ALA A 168 -6.42 3.21 15.87
C ALA A 168 -5.81 2.96 17.25
N TYR A 169 -5.23 1.78 17.42
CA TYR A 169 -4.44 1.48 18.60
C TYR A 169 -3.13 2.25 18.59
N TYR A 170 -2.67 2.65 19.76
CA TYR A 170 -1.34 3.19 19.94
C TYR A 170 -0.37 2.06 20.32
N PHE A 171 0.72 2.00 19.60
CA PHE A 171 1.84 1.10 19.88
C PHE A 171 3.11 1.93 20.03
N ASN A 172 3.94 1.59 20.99
CA ASN A 172 5.30 2.07 21.09
C ASN A 172 6.29 0.91 20.86
N ASP A 173 7.56 1.23 20.62
CA ASP A 173 8.61 0.23 20.33
C ASP A 173 8.76 -0.78 21.48
N ASP A 174 8.58 -0.36 22.73
CA ASP A 174 8.64 -1.24 23.90
C ASP A 174 7.51 -2.27 23.92
N THR A 175 6.36 -1.93 23.33
CA THR A 175 5.23 -2.86 23.21
C THR A 175 5.48 -3.89 22.15
N ILE A 176 6.07 -3.50 21.03
CA ILE A 176 6.36 -4.38 19.89
C ILE A 176 7.45 -5.39 20.24
N SER A 177 8.48 -4.99 20.99
CA SER A 177 9.58 -5.86 21.41
C SER A 177 9.18 -6.99 22.37
N LYS A 178 7.92 -7.02 22.84
CA LYS A 178 7.37 -8.06 23.73
C LYS A 178 6.58 -9.15 23.00
N TRP A 179 6.43 -9.05 21.70
CA TRP A 179 5.75 -10.02 20.83
C TRP A 179 6.75 -10.90 20.09
#